data_4d21abe0042bbb9e6f0fe6bda79bb83f
#
_entry.id   4d21abe0042bbb9e6f0fe6bda79bb83f
#
_cell.length_a   1.000
_cell.length_b   1.000
_cell.length_c   1.000
_cell.angle_alpha   90.00
_cell.angle_beta   90.00
_cell.angle_gamma   90.00
#
_symmetry.space_group_name_H-M   'P 1'
#
loop_
_entity.id
_entity.type
_entity.pdbx_description
1 polymer ?
#
loop_
_entity_poly.entity_id
_entity_poly.type
_entity_poly.pdbx_seq_one_letter_code
_entity_poly.pdbx_strand_id
1 'polypeptide(L)'
;MSEEGDLEKIILKHALINAIKHGGKAQVGAVIPKVLGEYPELRARAKEIAEKAAKIVESVNLMPKEKQEETLKKEFPEVRLEQERKEEQKKLPSLPEVESFKIVVTRFAPNPDFVIHLGNARPAILSHEYARIYKGKFILRFEDTDPRIKTPLAEAYSQIREDLNWLGIRWDEEYIQSLRVPIYYKVARELIMKGGAFVDDTSKENYEEMLSRGEVHPNREKAPEYNLELFEKMLSGHYGEGEAVLRVKTDLSYSDKSLVDWVAFRIIDTDRYPHPIVGSRYIVWPTYNFASAVDDYLMGVTHIIRGKEHLQNTIKQKHLYEHLGWRQPVAIHLGRLRLEEFIMSKSQIKKILKESGGAYSGPEDPRFGTIRGLRERGITAEAIREVILTVGAKQSDASISFANLAAENRKIIDPISPRLMFVENPVELIIENGDGSCIETKIPYHPEKSEIGIRELKICSGDRILISKADYDNALSLKGGELRLMELGNYRIDGLKAILVSKDLSYAREKGLSIVQWVLKENSRHAVLFMPEGETLITKSGTIEDTEKLKEYVGKNVQLVRVGFAILKSFSPLVTLIFSHE
;
A
#
# COMPACT_ATOMS: atom_id res chain seq x y z
N MET A 1 -11.83 -11.23 -50.67
CA MET A 1 -12.48 -10.11 -49.95
C MET A 1 -11.93 -8.83 -50.57
N SER A 2 -12.74 -7.79 -50.80
CA SER A 2 -12.25 -6.55 -51.43
C SER A 2 -11.41 -5.75 -50.44
N GLU A 3 -10.32 -5.12 -50.90
CA GLU A 3 -9.46 -4.23 -50.08
C GLU A 3 -10.27 -3.17 -49.31
N GLU A 4 -11.44 -2.83 -49.77
CA GLU A 4 -12.37 -1.87 -49.19
C GLU A 4 -13.10 -2.41 -47.96
N GLY A 5 -13.48 -3.69 -47.97
CA GLY A 5 -14.12 -4.35 -46.82
C GLY A 5 -13.16 -4.59 -45.63
N ASP A 6 -11.89 -4.74 -45.93
CA ASP A 6 -10.86 -4.93 -44.90
C ASP A 6 -10.56 -3.61 -44.19
N LEU A 7 -10.57 -2.45 -44.90
CA LEU A 7 -10.38 -1.13 -44.33
C LEU A 7 -11.54 -0.75 -43.37
N GLU A 8 -12.78 -1.01 -43.78
CA GLU A 8 -13.95 -0.72 -42.94
C GLU A 8 -13.96 -1.57 -41.66
N LYS A 9 -13.56 -2.83 -41.75
CA LYS A 9 -13.40 -3.70 -40.56
C LYS A 9 -12.34 -3.17 -39.58
N ILE A 10 -11.19 -2.71 -40.09
CA ILE A 10 -10.13 -2.14 -39.28
C ILE A 10 -10.65 -0.88 -38.54
N ILE A 11 -11.34 0.02 -39.26
CA ILE A 11 -11.92 1.23 -38.64
C ILE A 11 -12.99 0.85 -37.62
N LEU A 12 -13.88 -0.11 -37.94
CA LEU A 12 -14.93 -0.58 -37.02
C LEU A 12 -14.34 -1.15 -35.73
N LYS A 13 -13.29 -1.97 -35.83
CA LYS A 13 -12.54 -2.49 -34.69
C LYS A 13 -12.10 -1.38 -33.75
N HIS A 14 -11.43 -0.36 -34.26
CA HIS A 14 -10.93 0.74 -33.43
C HIS A 14 -12.04 1.65 -32.90
N ALA A 15 -13.12 1.84 -33.66
CA ALA A 15 -14.28 2.60 -33.23
C ALA A 15 -15.01 1.90 -32.06
N LEU A 16 -15.25 0.59 -32.15
CA LEU A 16 -15.85 -0.19 -31.07
C LEU A 16 -14.98 -0.17 -29.80
N ILE A 17 -13.66 -0.39 -29.94
CA ILE A 17 -12.73 -0.32 -28.81
C ILE A 17 -12.77 1.06 -28.15
N ASN A 18 -12.79 2.14 -28.94
CA ASN A 18 -12.84 3.50 -28.41
C ASN A 18 -14.18 3.79 -27.73
N ALA A 19 -15.31 3.40 -28.33
CA ALA A 19 -16.64 3.58 -27.75
C ALA A 19 -16.77 2.88 -26.39
N ILE A 20 -16.38 1.61 -26.30
CA ILE A 20 -16.46 0.81 -25.07
C ILE A 20 -15.60 1.45 -23.95
N LYS A 21 -14.38 1.95 -24.29
CA LYS A 21 -13.49 2.62 -23.35
C LYS A 21 -14.04 3.97 -22.83
N HIS A 22 -14.88 4.64 -23.62
CA HIS A 22 -15.40 5.97 -23.33
C HIS A 22 -16.93 6.00 -23.12
N GLY A 23 -17.47 4.99 -22.43
CA GLY A 23 -18.87 4.96 -22.00
C GLY A 23 -19.90 4.84 -23.12
N GLY A 24 -19.53 4.25 -24.28
CA GLY A 24 -20.41 4.02 -25.42
C GLY A 24 -20.29 5.09 -26.53
N LYS A 25 -19.36 6.03 -26.42
CA LYS A 25 -19.15 7.11 -27.39
C LYS A 25 -17.73 7.09 -27.95
N ALA A 26 -17.58 6.76 -29.25
CA ALA A 26 -16.32 6.86 -29.97
C ALA A 26 -16.10 8.28 -30.53
N GLN A 27 -14.83 8.66 -30.65
CA GLN A 27 -14.41 9.94 -31.23
C GLN A 27 -13.55 9.70 -32.47
N VAL A 28 -13.90 10.32 -33.59
CA VAL A 28 -13.19 10.19 -34.88
C VAL A 28 -11.71 10.54 -34.75
N GLY A 29 -11.41 11.65 -34.01
CA GLY A 29 -10.04 12.10 -33.74
C GLY A 29 -9.19 11.12 -32.93
N ALA A 30 -9.80 10.20 -32.18
CA ALA A 30 -9.11 9.14 -31.43
C ALA A 30 -8.97 7.83 -32.24
N VAL A 31 -9.89 7.57 -33.18
CA VAL A 31 -9.89 6.36 -34.01
C VAL A 31 -8.82 6.43 -35.11
N ILE A 32 -8.76 7.54 -35.85
CA ILE A 32 -7.85 7.72 -36.99
C ILE A 32 -6.37 7.46 -36.63
N PRO A 33 -5.80 8.10 -35.56
CA PRO A 33 -4.41 7.85 -35.19
C PRO A 33 -4.12 6.39 -34.82
N LYS A 34 -5.12 5.67 -34.28
CA LYS A 34 -4.97 4.25 -33.93
C LYS A 34 -4.90 3.36 -35.18
N VAL A 35 -5.78 3.64 -36.15
CA VAL A 35 -5.76 2.94 -37.46
C VAL A 35 -4.43 3.18 -38.18
N LEU A 36 -3.98 4.44 -38.26
CA LEU A 36 -2.73 4.80 -38.97
C LEU A 36 -1.47 4.39 -38.17
N GLY A 37 -1.56 4.15 -36.88
CA GLY A 37 -0.48 3.62 -36.04
C GLY A 37 -0.31 2.11 -36.18
N GLU A 38 -1.41 1.36 -36.29
CA GLU A 38 -1.39 -0.11 -36.47
C GLU A 38 -1.07 -0.47 -37.94
N TYR A 39 -1.49 0.37 -38.93
CA TYR A 39 -1.29 0.18 -40.35
C TYR A 39 -0.64 1.42 -40.99
N PRO A 40 0.69 1.63 -40.84
CA PRO A 40 1.39 2.80 -41.35
C PRO A 40 1.29 3.01 -42.87
N GLU A 41 1.11 1.94 -43.63
CA GLU A 41 0.93 1.94 -45.11
C GLU A 41 -0.35 2.70 -45.52
N LEU A 42 -1.34 2.79 -44.65
CA LEU A 42 -2.60 3.49 -44.92
C LEU A 42 -2.49 5.01 -44.82
N ARG A 43 -1.34 5.57 -44.43
CA ARG A 43 -1.16 7.01 -44.31
C ARG A 43 -1.39 7.78 -45.60
N ALA A 44 -1.08 7.18 -46.74
CA ALA A 44 -1.33 7.75 -48.07
C ALA A 44 -2.85 7.93 -48.36
N ARG A 45 -3.71 7.19 -47.65
CA ARG A 45 -5.19 7.22 -47.79
C ARG A 45 -5.87 7.92 -46.62
N ALA A 46 -5.17 8.78 -45.88
CA ALA A 46 -5.66 9.42 -44.65
C ALA A 46 -7.00 10.18 -44.84
N LYS A 47 -7.22 10.83 -45.98
CA LYS A 47 -8.47 11.56 -46.26
C LYS A 47 -9.65 10.60 -46.39
N GLU A 48 -9.49 9.49 -47.12
CA GLU A 48 -10.50 8.45 -47.29
C GLU A 48 -10.83 7.78 -45.94
N ILE A 49 -9.79 7.52 -45.13
CA ILE A 49 -9.95 6.95 -43.78
C ILE A 49 -10.76 7.91 -42.87
N ALA A 50 -10.52 9.22 -42.96
CA ALA A 50 -11.26 10.20 -42.17
C ALA A 50 -12.76 10.22 -42.54
N GLU A 51 -13.09 10.17 -43.82
CA GLU A 51 -14.47 10.13 -44.31
C GLU A 51 -15.20 8.84 -43.88
N LYS A 52 -14.55 7.67 -44.01
CA LYS A 52 -15.10 6.38 -43.60
C LYS A 52 -15.20 6.29 -42.05
N ALA A 53 -14.19 6.78 -41.34
CA ALA A 53 -14.19 6.77 -39.86
C ALA A 53 -15.32 7.62 -39.28
N ALA A 54 -15.64 8.75 -39.91
CA ALA A 54 -16.76 9.57 -39.46
C ALA A 54 -18.09 8.81 -39.53
N LYS A 55 -18.37 8.12 -40.64
CA LYS A 55 -19.60 7.33 -40.81
C LYS A 55 -19.66 6.12 -39.85
N ILE A 56 -18.55 5.40 -39.72
CA ILE A 56 -18.49 4.22 -38.83
C ILE A 56 -18.61 4.61 -37.37
N VAL A 57 -17.94 5.68 -36.95
CA VAL A 57 -18.04 6.21 -35.58
C VAL A 57 -19.48 6.64 -35.25
N GLU A 58 -20.16 7.32 -36.19
CA GLU A 58 -21.56 7.68 -36.03
C GLU A 58 -22.45 6.44 -35.84
N SER A 59 -22.29 5.41 -36.70
CA SER A 59 -23.04 4.17 -36.60
C SER A 59 -22.79 3.44 -35.26
N VAL A 60 -21.53 3.38 -34.80
CA VAL A 60 -21.16 2.78 -33.51
C VAL A 60 -21.76 3.57 -32.34
N ASN A 61 -21.79 4.89 -32.40
CA ASN A 61 -22.34 5.75 -31.37
C ASN A 61 -23.89 5.67 -31.24
N LEU A 62 -24.57 5.16 -32.26
CA LEU A 62 -26.02 4.85 -32.24
C LEU A 62 -26.33 3.47 -31.64
N MET A 63 -25.32 2.59 -31.46
CA MET A 63 -25.51 1.28 -30.86
C MET A 63 -25.59 1.38 -29.33
N PRO A 64 -26.49 0.63 -28.67
CA PRO A 64 -26.40 0.44 -27.21
C PRO A 64 -25.05 -0.19 -26.83
N LYS A 65 -24.57 0.11 -25.63
CA LYS A 65 -23.27 -0.34 -25.14
C LYS A 65 -23.12 -1.88 -25.17
N GLU A 66 -24.17 -2.59 -24.78
CA GLU A 66 -24.23 -4.06 -24.80
C GLU A 66 -24.03 -4.61 -26.22
N LYS A 67 -24.60 -3.92 -27.22
CA LYS A 67 -24.47 -4.33 -28.62
C LYS A 67 -23.09 -4.00 -29.18
N GLN A 68 -22.45 -2.92 -28.73
CA GLN A 68 -21.05 -2.60 -29.06
C GLN A 68 -20.11 -3.70 -28.56
N GLU A 69 -20.30 -4.17 -27.32
CA GLU A 69 -19.50 -5.24 -26.72
C GLU A 69 -19.75 -6.61 -27.42
N GLU A 70 -21.00 -6.93 -27.73
CA GLU A 70 -21.36 -8.14 -28.45
C GLU A 70 -20.76 -8.16 -29.85
N THR A 71 -20.86 -7.03 -30.59
CA THR A 71 -20.30 -6.88 -31.92
C THR A 71 -18.79 -7.02 -31.91
N LEU A 72 -18.10 -6.40 -30.94
CA LEU A 72 -16.65 -6.53 -30.79
C LEU A 72 -16.22 -7.98 -30.56
N LYS A 73 -16.90 -8.68 -29.65
CA LYS A 73 -16.60 -10.10 -29.35
C LYS A 73 -16.86 -11.02 -30.52
N LYS A 74 -17.91 -10.75 -31.33
CA LYS A 74 -18.30 -11.58 -32.45
C LYS A 74 -17.41 -11.37 -33.67
N GLU A 75 -17.16 -10.12 -34.04
CA GLU A 75 -16.44 -9.77 -35.27
C GLU A 75 -14.91 -9.75 -35.09
N PHE A 76 -14.43 -9.53 -33.84
CA PHE A 76 -13.00 -9.40 -33.51
C PHE A 76 -12.66 -10.22 -32.24
N PRO A 77 -12.81 -11.55 -32.27
CA PRO A 77 -12.59 -12.39 -31.08
C PRO A 77 -11.15 -12.36 -30.56
N GLU A 78 -10.20 -11.93 -31.39
CA GLU A 78 -8.79 -11.75 -31.03
C GLU A 78 -8.56 -10.48 -30.17
N VAL A 79 -9.51 -9.54 -30.18
CA VAL A 79 -9.40 -8.29 -29.39
C VAL A 79 -9.79 -8.56 -27.95
N ARG A 80 -8.79 -8.70 -27.10
CA ARG A 80 -9.02 -8.65 -25.65
C ARG A 80 -9.04 -7.20 -25.20
N LEU A 81 -10.17 -6.76 -24.65
CA LEU A 81 -10.26 -5.43 -24.05
C LEU A 81 -9.21 -5.31 -22.94
N GLU A 82 -8.57 -4.15 -22.84
CA GLU A 82 -7.55 -3.90 -21.81
C GLU A 82 -8.06 -4.16 -20.38
N GLN A 83 -9.37 -4.07 -20.17
CA GLN A 83 -10.01 -4.45 -18.90
C GLN A 83 -9.95 -5.97 -18.68
N GLU A 84 -10.26 -6.79 -19.71
CA GLU A 84 -10.15 -8.25 -19.59
C GLU A 84 -8.69 -8.69 -19.44
N ARG A 85 -7.74 -8.05 -20.15
CA ARG A 85 -6.30 -8.28 -19.93
C ARG A 85 -5.83 -7.86 -18.54
N LYS A 86 -6.34 -6.74 -18.00
CA LYS A 86 -6.03 -6.28 -16.64
C LYS A 86 -6.69 -7.17 -15.59
N GLU A 87 -7.88 -7.69 -15.84
CA GLU A 87 -8.54 -8.65 -14.94
C GLU A 87 -7.86 -10.03 -14.96
N GLU A 88 -7.41 -10.52 -16.13
CA GLU A 88 -6.60 -11.75 -16.20
C GLU A 88 -5.21 -11.58 -15.58
N GLN A 89 -4.56 -10.43 -15.75
CA GLN A 89 -3.28 -10.12 -15.09
C GLN A 89 -3.41 -9.90 -13.57
N LYS A 90 -4.60 -9.56 -13.08
CA LYS A 90 -4.91 -9.41 -11.64
C LYS A 90 -5.26 -10.74 -10.95
N LYS A 91 -5.48 -11.83 -11.68
CA LYS A 91 -5.70 -13.13 -11.04
C LYS A 91 -4.41 -13.65 -10.45
N LEU A 92 -4.41 -13.83 -9.14
CA LEU A 92 -3.32 -14.51 -8.45
C LEU A 92 -3.16 -15.93 -9.05
N PRO A 93 -1.93 -16.45 -9.20
CA PRO A 93 -1.73 -17.82 -9.64
C PRO A 93 -2.41 -18.80 -8.68
N SER A 94 -2.84 -19.95 -9.20
CA SER A 94 -3.42 -21.00 -8.36
C SER A 94 -2.44 -21.43 -7.27
N LEU A 95 -2.98 -21.75 -6.09
CA LEU A 95 -2.15 -22.32 -5.02
C LEU A 95 -1.67 -23.72 -5.43
N PRO A 96 -0.40 -24.07 -5.18
CA PRO A 96 0.09 -25.41 -5.44
C PRO A 96 -0.62 -26.42 -4.53
N GLU A 97 -0.83 -27.64 -5.02
CA GLU A 97 -1.43 -28.77 -4.28
C GLU A 97 -2.80 -28.47 -3.64
N VAL A 98 -3.53 -27.48 -4.12
CA VAL A 98 -4.82 -27.07 -3.52
C VAL A 98 -5.85 -28.20 -3.51
N GLU A 99 -5.84 -29.08 -4.51
CA GLU A 99 -6.74 -30.22 -4.66
C GLU A 99 -6.54 -31.29 -3.56
N SER A 100 -5.40 -31.27 -2.91
CA SER A 100 -5.08 -32.22 -1.84
C SER A 100 -5.65 -31.83 -0.48
N PHE A 101 -6.35 -30.69 -0.40
CA PHE A 101 -6.97 -30.17 0.82
C PHE A 101 -8.47 -29.97 0.65
N LYS A 102 -9.25 -30.33 1.67
CA LYS A 102 -10.72 -30.13 1.67
C LYS A 102 -11.10 -28.65 1.78
N ILE A 103 -10.30 -27.88 2.48
CA ILE A 103 -10.46 -26.44 2.69
C ILE A 103 -9.08 -25.79 2.69
N VAL A 104 -8.98 -24.63 2.08
CA VAL A 104 -7.75 -23.83 2.14
C VAL A 104 -7.73 -23.02 3.43
N VAL A 105 -6.69 -23.18 4.23
CA VAL A 105 -6.45 -22.40 5.44
C VAL A 105 -5.12 -21.69 5.30
N THR A 106 -5.17 -20.36 5.32
CA THR A 106 -3.98 -19.51 5.30
C THR A 106 -3.87 -18.71 6.60
N ARG A 107 -2.73 -18.11 6.85
CA ARG A 107 -2.54 -17.27 8.03
C ARG A 107 -1.61 -16.10 7.76
N PHE A 108 -1.80 -15.03 8.53
CA PHE A 108 -0.81 -13.99 8.73
C PHE A 108 -0.32 -14.06 10.18
N ALA A 109 1.01 -14.11 10.36
CA ALA A 109 1.60 -14.39 11.66
C ALA A 109 2.67 -13.33 12.01
N PRO A 110 2.26 -12.10 12.37
CA PRO A 110 3.17 -11.03 12.72
C PRO A 110 3.74 -11.21 14.13
N ASN A 111 5.02 -10.82 14.30
CA ASN A 111 5.55 -10.54 15.62
C ASN A 111 5.06 -9.15 16.05
N PRO A 112 4.43 -8.99 17.23
CA PRO A 112 3.87 -7.73 17.69
C PRO A 112 4.94 -6.84 18.38
N ASP A 113 6.09 -6.65 17.78
CA ASP A 113 7.17 -5.80 18.28
C ASP A 113 7.21 -4.42 17.58
N PHE A 114 6.33 -4.18 16.61
CA PHE A 114 6.15 -2.91 15.90
C PHE A 114 4.88 -2.93 15.02
N VAL A 115 4.53 -1.79 14.42
CA VAL A 115 3.45 -1.65 13.44
C VAL A 115 3.79 -2.33 12.10
N ILE A 116 2.78 -2.55 11.27
CA ILE A 116 2.94 -3.14 9.93
C ILE A 116 3.51 -2.10 8.95
N HIS A 117 4.49 -2.50 8.13
CA HIS A 117 4.93 -1.74 6.97
C HIS A 117 4.49 -2.42 5.67
N LEU A 118 4.61 -1.74 4.52
CA LEU A 118 4.14 -2.23 3.22
C LEU A 118 4.68 -3.64 2.88
N GLY A 119 5.93 -3.94 3.25
CA GLY A 119 6.52 -5.27 3.03
C GLY A 119 5.83 -6.38 3.82
N ASN A 120 5.35 -6.11 5.05
CA ASN A 120 4.56 -7.06 5.85
C ASN A 120 3.10 -7.12 5.38
N ALA A 121 2.56 -6.05 4.83
CA ALA A 121 1.20 -6.05 4.28
C ALA A 121 1.06 -7.01 3.10
N ARG A 122 2.12 -7.24 2.31
CA ARG A 122 2.07 -8.15 1.15
C ARG A 122 1.69 -9.58 1.54
N PRO A 123 2.38 -10.29 2.44
CA PRO A 123 1.95 -11.63 2.85
C PRO A 123 0.57 -11.63 3.54
N ALA A 124 0.19 -10.57 4.26
CA ALA A 124 -1.12 -10.46 4.89
C ALA A 124 -2.24 -10.38 3.83
N ILE A 125 -2.11 -9.47 2.86
CA ILE A 125 -3.09 -9.28 1.78
C ILE A 125 -3.17 -10.54 0.93
N LEU A 126 -2.04 -11.12 0.51
CA LEU A 126 -2.05 -12.32 -0.33
C LEU A 126 -2.66 -13.52 0.38
N SER A 127 -2.34 -13.75 1.66
CA SER A 127 -2.93 -14.84 2.46
C SER A 127 -4.45 -14.66 2.60
N HIS A 128 -4.91 -13.45 2.89
CA HIS A 128 -6.32 -13.14 2.96
C HIS A 128 -7.03 -13.35 1.61
N GLU A 129 -6.45 -12.84 0.50
CA GLU A 129 -7.04 -13.00 -0.84
C GLU A 129 -7.15 -14.46 -1.25
N TYR A 130 -6.11 -15.28 -1.03
CA TYR A 130 -6.18 -16.70 -1.31
C TYR A 130 -7.24 -17.41 -0.49
N ALA A 131 -7.37 -17.10 0.81
CA ALA A 131 -8.44 -17.64 1.61
C ALA A 131 -9.82 -17.28 1.03
N ARG A 132 -10.03 -16.05 0.54
CA ARG A 132 -11.31 -15.61 -0.06
C ARG A 132 -11.56 -16.24 -1.43
N ILE A 133 -10.54 -16.33 -2.30
CA ILE A 133 -10.65 -16.97 -3.62
C ILE A 133 -11.13 -18.43 -3.49
N TYR A 134 -10.57 -19.17 -2.54
CA TYR A 134 -10.89 -20.58 -2.32
C TYR A 134 -12.02 -20.79 -1.30
N LYS A 135 -12.71 -19.73 -0.86
CA LYS A 135 -13.76 -19.79 0.18
C LYS A 135 -13.30 -20.55 1.43
N GLY A 136 -12.04 -20.36 1.75
CA GLY A 136 -11.34 -20.98 2.86
C GLY A 136 -11.33 -20.11 4.12
N LYS A 137 -10.37 -20.37 5.01
CA LYS A 137 -10.21 -19.70 6.29
C LYS A 137 -8.92 -18.89 6.33
N PHE A 138 -8.95 -17.71 6.94
CA PHE A 138 -7.80 -16.85 7.19
C PHE A 138 -7.62 -16.62 8.70
N ILE A 139 -6.43 -16.93 9.21
CA ILE A 139 -6.08 -16.87 10.63
C ILE A 139 -5.11 -15.71 10.88
N LEU A 140 -5.37 -14.92 11.92
CA LEU A 140 -4.39 -13.99 12.49
C LEU A 140 -3.74 -14.66 13.71
N ARG A 141 -2.41 -14.77 13.72
CA ARG A 141 -1.65 -15.34 14.84
C ARG A 141 -0.49 -14.44 15.23
N PHE A 142 -0.51 -13.92 16.45
CA PHE A 142 0.61 -13.16 16.98
C PHE A 142 1.72 -14.11 17.44
N GLU A 143 2.92 -13.97 16.85
CA GLU A 143 4.10 -14.76 17.16
C GLU A 143 4.99 -14.00 18.15
N ASP A 144 4.68 -14.13 19.43
CA ASP A 144 5.19 -13.35 20.54
C ASP A 144 5.98 -14.19 21.57
N THR A 145 6.61 -15.27 21.12
CA THR A 145 7.33 -16.21 22.02
C THR A 145 8.78 -15.79 22.33
N ASP A 146 9.16 -14.54 22.06
CA ASP A 146 10.50 -14.03 22.35
C ASP A 146 10.46 -12.70 23.12
N PRO A 147 10.31 -12.74 24.46
CA PRO A 147 10.26 -11.52 25.27
C PRO A 147 11.62 -10.81 25.40
N ARG A 148 12.73 -11.45 24.98
CA ARG A 148 14.08 -10.91 25.15
C ARG A 148 14.61 -10.14 23.94
N ILE A 149 14.60 -10.74 22.75
CA ILE A 149 15.24 -10.17 21.55
C ILE A 149 14.23 -9.45 20.67
N LYS A 150 13.07 -10.08 20.45
CA LYS A 150 11.95 -9.50 19.69
C LYS A 150 10.80 -9.18 20.63
N THR A 151 11.11 -8.37 21.63
CA THR A 151 10.18 -8.03 22.71
C THR A 151 8.84 -7.54 22.17
N PRO A 152 7.74 -8.26 22.47
CA PRO A 152 6.41 -7.81 22.10
C PRO A 152 6.05 -6.51 22.85
N LEU A 153 5.32 -5.63 22.16
CA LEU A 153 4.82 -4.38 22.72
C LEU A 153 3.30 -4.50 22.93
N ALA A 154 2.81 -4.13 24.12
CA ALA A 154 1.40 -4.27 24.45
C ALA A 154 0.47 -3.51 23.45
N GLU A 155 0.90 -2.33 23.00
CA GLU A 155 0.19 -1.52 22.03
C GLU A 155 0.24 -2.08 20.59
N ALA A 156 1.28 -2.87 20.25
CA ALA A 156 1.45 -3.37 18.88
C ALA A 156 0.35 -4.37 18.47
N TYR A 157 -0.24 -5.11 19.41
CA TYR A 157 -1.34 -6.03 19.10
C TYR A 157 -2.58 -5.28 18.59
N SER A 158 -2.99 -4.20 19.27
CA SER A 158 -4.12 -3.37 18.82
C SER A 158 -3.79 -2.64 17.53
N GLN A 159 -2.59 -2.08 17.43
CA GLN A 159 -2.13 -1.36 16.24
C GLN A 159 -2.12 -2.24 14.99
N ILE A 160 -1.64 -3.48 15.10
CA ILE A 160 -1.66 -4.44 13.98
C ILE A 160 -3.10 -4.78 13.57
N ARG A 161 -4.02 -5.01 14.53
CA ARG A 161 -5.44 -5.25 14.21
C ARG A 161 -6.08 -4.05 13.49
N GLU A 162 -5.79 -2.84 13.95
CA GLU A 162 -6.27 -1.61 13.31
C GLU A 162 -5.75 -1.48 11.88
N ASP A 163 -4.46 -1.72 11.66
CA ASP A 163 -3.83 -1.63 10.35
C ASP A 163 -4.42 -2.67 9.37
N LEU A 164 -4.61 -3.91 9.83
CA LEU A 164 -5.26 -4.96 9.04
C LEU A 164 -6.71 -4.63 8.73
N ASN A 165 -7.46 -4.15 9.72
CA ASN A 165 -8.85 -3.73 9.54
C ASN A 165 -8.96 -2.58 8.54
N TRP A 166 -8.07 -1.60 8.61
CA TRP A 166 -8.01 -0.50 7.66
C TRP A 166 -7.68 -0.96 6.24
N LEU A 167 -6.78 -1.95 6.09
CA LEU A 167 -6.51 -2.61 4.81
C LEU A 167 -7.67 -3.47 4.28
N GLY A 168 -8.82 -3.54 4.98
CA GLY A 168 -9.95 -4.37 4.61
C GLY A 168 -9.74 -5.86 4.84
N ILE A 169 -8.74 -6.24 5.65
CA ILE A 169 -8.47 -7.63 6.00
C ILE A 169 -9.31 -8.00 7.22
N ARG A 170 -10.03 -9.12 7.10
CA ARG A 170 -10.81 -9.72 8.19
C ARG A 170 -10.34 -11.15 8.37
N TRP A 171 -10.19 -11.58 9.64
CA TRP A 171 -9.77 -12.93 9.98
C TRP A 171 -10.92 -13.70 10.61
N ASP A 172 -10.89 -15.01 10.40
CA ASP A 172 -11.91 -15.93 10.90
C ASP A 172 -11.58 -16.40 12.33
N GLU A 173 -10.29 -16.50 12.66
CA GLU A 173 -9.79 -16.89 13.98
C GLU A 173 -8.57 -16.08 14.35
N GLU A 174 -8.37 -15.87 15.66
CA GLU A 174 -7.21 -15.15 16.19
C GLU A 174 -6.55 -15.95 17.31
N TYR A 175 -5.21 -15.95 17.31
CA TYR A 175 -4.40 -16.62 18.32
C TYR A 175 -3.21 -15.77 18.75
N ILE A 176 -2.81 -15.97 20.01
CA ILE A 176 -1.62 -15.36 20.63
C ILE A 176 -0.77 -16.49 21.16
N GLN A 177 0.47 -16.62 20.68
CA GLN A 177 1.32 -17.78 20.97
C GLN A 177 1.74 -17.86 22.43
N SER A 178 1.99 -16.73 23.11
CA SER A 178 2.33 -16.71 24.54
C SER A 178 1.24 -17.31 25.45
N LEU A 179 -0.02 -17.28 25.03
CA LEU A 179 -1.14 -17.94 25.73
C LEU A 179 -1.20 -19.46 25.49
N ARG A 180 -0.41 -19.97 24.56
CA ARG A 180 -0.41 -21.35 24.10
C ARG A 180 0.80 -22.17 24.57
N VAL A 181 1.69 -21.59 25.36
CA VAL A 181 2.91 -22.22 25.85
C VAL A 181 2.71 -23.62 26.44
N PRO A 182 1.64 -23.90 27.23
CA PRO A 182 1.38 -25.26 27.73
C PRO A 182 1.14 -26.30 26.62
N ILE A 183 0.57 -25.89 25.49
CA ILE A 183 0.39 -26.77 24.31
C ILE A 183 1.75 -27.13 23.73
N TYR A 184 2.66 -26.18 23.62
CA TYR A 184 4.00 -26.41 23.11
C TYR A 184 4.81 -27.37 24.02
N TYR A 185 4.67 -27.25 25.35
CA TYR A 185 5.27 -28.22 26.29
C TYR A 185 4.74 -29.62 26.08
N LYS A 186 3.43 -29.79 25.87
CA LYS A 186 2.82 -31.08 25.58
C LYS A 186 3.42 -31.70 24.31
N VAL A 187 3.53 -30.92 23.22
CA VAL A 187 4.09 -31.38 21.95
C VAL A 187 5.60 -31.67 22.08
N ALA A 188 6.33 -30.87 22.88
CA ALA A 188 7.75 -31.14 23.15
C ALA A 188 7.95 -32.49 23.83
N ARG A 189 7.14 -32.85 24.84
CA ARG A 189 7.16 -34.17 25.50
C ARG A 189 6.88 -35.28 24.49
N GLU A 190 5.87 -35.13 23.64
CA GLU A 190 5.58 -36.11 22.59
C GLU A 190 6.76 -36.27 21.63
N LEU A 191 7.38 -35.16 21.19
CA LEU A 191 8.54 -35.19 20.31
C LEU A 191 9.74 -35.91 20.95
N ILE A 192 10.01 -35.63 22.23
CA ILE A 192 11.08 -36.30 23.00
C ILE A 192 10.81 -37.82 23.07
N MET A 193 9.59 -38.19 23.45
CA MET A 193 9.22 -39.63 23.58
C MET A 193 9.25 -40.37 22.24
N LYS A 194 9.07 -39.68 21.13
CA LYS A 194 9.29 -40.25 19.78
C LYS A 194 10.76 -40.25 19.35
N GLY A 195 11.68 -39.83 20.22
CA GLY A 195 13.11 -39.80 19.92
C GLY A 195 13.53 -38.64 18.98
N GLY A 196 12.65 -37.69 18.71
CA GLY A 196 12.88 -36.58 17.78
C GLY A 196 13.58 -35.36 18.39
N ALA A 197 13.82 -35.34 19.70
CA ALA A 197 14.49 -34.23 20.37
C ALA A 197 15.37 -34.72 21.53
N PHE A 198 16.30 -33.85 21.95
CA PHE A 198 17.16 -34.08 23.11
C PHE A 198 17.48 -32.75 23.80
N VAL A 199 17.80 -32.82 25.07
CA VAL A 199 18.26 -31.65 25.85
C VAL A 199 19.79 -31.56 25.72
N ASP A 200 20.22 -30.40 25.26
CA ASP A 200 21.62 -29.96 25.25
C ASP A 200 21.83 -29.07 26.49
N ASP A 201 22.62 -29.61 27.43
CA ASP A 201 23.00 -28.98 28.70
C ASP A 201 24.46 -28.50 28.69
N THR A 202 24.97 -28.20 27.49
CA THR A 202 26.31 -27.64 27.31
C THR A 202 26.20 -26.12 26.95
N SER A 203 27.31 -25.41 27.13
CA SER A 203 27.37 -24.03 26.64
C SER A 203 27.28 -23.96 25.12
N LYS A 204 26.80 -22.84 24.60
CA LYS A 204 26.71 -22.65 23.15
C LYS A 204 28.05 -22.81 22.46
N GLU A 205 29.12 -22.31 23.06
CA GLU A 205 30.48 -22.36 22.53
C GLU A 205 30.97 -23.84 22.46
N ASN A 206 30.74 -24.61 23.51
CA ASN A 206 31.10 -26.03 23.53
C ASN A 206 30.32 -26.83 22.49
N TYR A 207 29.02 -26.57 22.34
CA TYR A 207 28.22 -27.23 21.30
C TYR A 207 28.70 -26.88 19.88
N GLU A 208 29.02 -25.63 19.60
CA GLU A 208 29.56 -25.20 18.31
C GLU A 208 30.93 -25.84 18.04
N GLU A 209 31.78 -25.96 19.06
CA GLU A 209 33.07 -26.64 18.95
C GLU A 209 32.91 -28.15 18.67
N MET A 210 32.01 -28.84 19.36
CA MET A 210 31.67 -30.27 19.10
C MET A 210 31.21 -30.44 17.63
N LEU A 211 30.28 -29.61 17.17
CA LEU A 211 29.81 -29.66 15.78
C LEU A 211 30.93 -29.41 14.76
N SER A 212 31.88 -28.54 15.07
CA SER A 212 33.02 -28.25 14.19
C SER A 212 33.96 -29.42 14.04
N ARG A 213 34.08 -30.26 15.09
CA ARG A 213 34.85 -31.52 15.10
C ARG A 213 34.08 -32.71 14.52
N GLY A 214 32.79 -32.53 14.14
CA GLY A 214 31.92 -33.60 13.71
C GLY A 214 31.47 -34.52 14.83
N GLU A 215 31.57 -34.07 16.08
CA GLU A 215 31.15 -34.81 17.27
C GLU A 215 29.65 -34.64 17.49
N VAL A 216 29.02 -35.66 18.07
CA VAL A 216 27.60 -35.70 18.39
C VAL A 216 27.40 -35.47 19.88
N HIS A 217 26.42 -34.61 20.23
CA HIS A 217 26.12 -34.38 21.65
C HIS A 217 25.72 -35.68 22.34
N PRO A 218 26.29 -36.00 23.53
CA PRO A 218 26.04 -37.28 24.21
C PRO A 218 24.56 -37.55 24.49
N ASN A 219 23.77 -36.54 24.83
CA ASN A 219 22.36 -36.72 25.16
C ASN A 219 21.50 -37.02 23.91
N ARG A 220 22.01 -36.78 22.71
CA ARG A 220 21.31 -37.06 21.46
C ARG A 220 20.99 -38.54 21.28
N GLU A 221 21.89 -39.39 21.75
CA GLU A 221 21.77 -40.88 21.65
C GLU A 221 21.22 -41.53 22.94
N LYS A 222 20.93 -40.71 23.97
CA LYS A 222 20.31 -41.23 25.21
C LYS A 222 18.83 -41.58 24.97
N ALA A 223 18.31 -42.45 25.83
CA ALA A 223 16.90 -42.84 25.80
C ALA A 223 15.95 -41.63 25.89
N PRO A 224 14.77 -41.71 25.27
CA PRO A 224 13.77 -40.63 25.35
C PRO A 224 13.42 -40.23 26.78
N GLU A 225 13.30 -41.19 27.69
CA GLU A 225 12.96 -40.96 29.10
C GLU A 225 14.00 -40.10 29.81
N TYR A 226 15.31 -40.32 29.51
CA TYR A 226 16.37 -39.48 30.04
C TYR A 226 16.25 -38.01 29.59
N ASN A 227 16.03 -37.81 28.30
CA ASN A 227 15.85 -36.47 27.76
C ASN A 227 14.55 -35.82 28.27
N LEU A 228 13.50 -36.60 28.52
CA LEU A 228 12.27 -36.09 29.14
C LEU A 228 12.54 -35.62 30.58
N GLU A 229 13.29 -36.36 31.37
CA GLU A 229 13.69 -35.93 32.73
C GLU A 229 14.46 -34.62 32.70
N LEU A 230 15.41 -34.46 31.78
CA LEU A 230 16.15 -33.20 31.61
C LEU A 230 15.24 -32.05 31.20
N PHE A 231 14.26 -32.30 30.31
CA PHE A 231 13.30 -31.27 29.93
C PHE A 231 12.39 -30.86 31.10
N GLU A 232 11.95 -31.79 31.94
CA GLU A 232 11.20 -31.44 33.17
C GLU A 232 12.07 -30.62 34.14
N LYS A 233 13.38 -30.90 34.23
CA LYS A 233 14.32 -30.08 34.99
C LYS A 233 14.44 -28.65 34.43
N MET A 234 14.42 -28.49 33.08
CA MET A 234 14.35 -27.17 32.48
C MET A 234 13.06 -26.43 32.93
N LEU A 235 11.91 -27.10 32.83
CA LEU A 235 10.60 -26.52 33.16
C LEU A 235 10.48 -26.15 34.64
N SER A 236 11.13 -26.91 35.53
CA SER A 236 11.12 -26.65 36.99
C SER A 236 12.16 -25.61 37.44
N GLY A 237 12.93 -25.02 36.52
CA GLY A 237 13.91 -23.98 36.84
C GLY A 237 15.23 -24.53 37.43
N HIS A 238 15.55 -25.79 37.17
CA HIS A 238 16.85 -26.37 37.60
C HIS A 238 18.03 -25.77 36.83
N TYR A 239 17.77 -25.30 35.59
CA TYR A 239 18.76 -24.67 34.74
C TYR A 239 18.45 -23.16 34.60
N GLY A 240 19.49 -22.34 34.56
CA GLY A 240 19.43 -20.94 34.29
C GLY A 240 19.46 -20.64 32.76
N GLU A 241 19.38 -19.34 32.42
CA GLU A 241 19.47 -18.86 31.05
C GLU A 241 20.82 -19.22 30.44
N GLY A 242 20.81 -19.91 29.30
CA GLY A 242 22.01 -20.33 28.57
C GLY A 242 22.61 -21.65 29.02
N GLU A 243 22.10 -22.29 30.09
CA GLU A 243 22.63 -23.55 30.62
C GLU A 243 22.03 -24.77 29.95
N ALA A 244 20.79 -24.69 29.45
CA ALA A 244 20.17 -25.80 28.74
C ALA A 244 19.22 -25.32 27.66
N VAL A 245 19.12 -26.10 26.55
CA VAL A 245 18.16 -25.92 25.47
C VAL A 245 17.60 -27.28 25.03
N LEU A 246 16.36 -27.28 24.51
CA LEU A 246 15.84 -28.46 23.80
C LEU A 246 16.15 -28.31 22.32
N ARG A 247 16.72 -29.34 21.69
CA ARG A 247 17.02 -29.40 20.27
C ARG A 247 16.17 -30.43 19.53
N VAL A 248 15.74 -30.10 18.32
CA VAL A 248 15.13 -31.07 17.39
C VAL A 248 16.24 -31.75 16.62
N LYS A 249 16.23 -33.09 16.62
CA LYS A 249 17.18 -33.90 15.85
C LYS A 249 16.97 -33.70 14.34
N THR A 250 18.07 -33.51 13.64
CA THR A 250 18.08 -33.37 12.19
C THR A 250 19.16 -34.20 11.55
N ASP A 251 19.34 -34.08 10.25
CA ASP A 251 20.44 -34.74 9.55
C ASP A 251 21.76 -34.02 9.87
N LEU A 252 22.71 -34.74 10.42
CA LEU A 252 24.05 -34.26 10.78
C LEU A 252 24.91 -33.92 9.56
N SER A 253 24.53 -34.39 8.37
CA SER A 253 25.26 -34.20 7.12
C SER A 253 25.02 -32.81 6.50
N TYR A 254 24.13 -32.01 7.04
CA TYR A 254 23.91 -30.65 6.52
C TYR A 254 25.20 -29.81 6.52
N SER A 255 25.52 -29.26 5.36
CA SER A 255 26.64 -28.31 5.21
C SER A 255 26.39 -27.01 5.98
N ASP A 256 25.15 -26.54 5.99
CA ASP A 256 24.72 -25.42 6.82
C ASP A 256 24.46 -25.88 8.26
N LYS A 257 25.42 -25.61 9.14
CA LYS A 257 25.35 -26.00 10.55
C LYS A 257 24.17 -25.39 11.30
N SER A 258 23.57 -24.30 10.81
CA SER A 258 22.36 -23.73 11.40
C SER A 258 21.12 -24.62 11.27
N LEU A 259 21.15 -25.61 10.38
CA LEU A 259 20.11 -26.61 10.18
C LEU A 259 20.28 -27.83 11.07
N VAL A 260 21.50 -28.06 11.59
CA VAL A 260 21.82 -29.23 12.41
C VAL A 260 21.27 -29.01 13.81
N ASP A 261 20.45 -29.94 14.24
CA ASP A 261 19.91 -30.05 15.62
C ASP A 261 19.50 -28.68 16.19
N TRP A 262 18.59 -28.00 15.48
CA TRP A 262 18.20 -26.62 15.80
C TRP A 262 17.45 -26.50 17.14
N VAL A 263 17.63 -25.39 17.83
CA VAL A 263 17.03 -25.12 19.15
C VAL A 263 15.51 -24.95 19.03
N ALA A 264 14.77 -25.82 19.74
CA ALA A 264 13.31 -25.79 19.85
C ALA A 264 12.82 -24.95 21.04
N PHE A 265 13.49 -25.10 22.19
CA PHE A 265 13.19 -24.31 23.40
C PHE A 265 14.47 -23.79 24.03
N ARG A 266 14.34 -22.64 24.66
CA ARG A 266 15.41 -21.99 25.42
C ARG A 266 14.86 -21.42 26.72
N ILE A 267 15.75 -21.25 27.68
CA ILE A 267 15.45 -20.60 28.97
C ILE A 267 15.67 -19.09 28.79
N ILE A 268 14.74 -18.29 29.26
CA ILE A 268 14.81 -16.81 29.29
C ILE A 268 14.54 -16.37 30.72
N ASP A 269 15.38 -15.50 31.24
CA ASP A 269 15.15 -14.80 32.52
C ASP A 269 13.98 -13.81 32.36
N THR A 270 12.77 -14.29 32.62
CA THR A 270 11.54 -13.50 32.47
C THR A 270 11.26 -12.57 33.65
N ASP A 271 12.01 -12.65 34.73
CA ASP A 271 11.98 -11.62 35.77
C ASP A 271 12.69 -10.36 35.28
N ARG A 272 13.74 -10.54 34.49
CA ARG A 272 14.45 -9.45 33.79
C ARG A 272 13.74 -8.98 32.52
N TYR A 273 13.11 -9.90 31.80
CA TYR A 273 12.43 -9.65 30.52
C TYR A 273 10.97 -10.13 30.59
N PRO A 274 10.10 -9.48 31.37
CA PRO A 274 8.71 -9.92 31.53
C PRO A 274 7.95 -9.75 30.21
N HIS A 275 7.16 -10.77 29.87
CA HIS A 275 6.31 -10.73 28.70
C HIS A 275 5.07 -9.83 28.94
N PRO A 276 4.65 -8.96 28.00
CA PRO A 276 3.57 -7.99 28.25
C PRO A 276 2.20 -8.61 28.57
N ILE A 277 1.94 -9.86 28.16
CA ILE A 277 0.66 -10.55 28.40
C ILE A 277 0.77 -11.54 29.56
N VAL A 278 1.79 -12.39 29.56
CA VAL A 278 1.89 -13.50 30.55
C VAL A 278 2.90 -13.23 31.66
N GLY A 279 3.57 -12.07 31.63
CA GLY A 279 4.57 -11.70 32.65
C GLY A 279 5.70 -12.70 32.74
N SER A 280 6.09 -13.06 33.99
CA SER A 280 7.15 -14.04 34.31
C SER A 280 6.62 -15.48 34.48
N ARG A 281 5.41 -15.78 33.96
CA ARG A 281 4.77 -17.11 34.17
C ARG A 281 5.59 -18.27 33.63
N TYR A 282 6.32 -18.07 32.54
CA TYR A 282 7.09 -19.09 31.86
C TYR A 282 8.55 -18.68 31.75
N ILE A 283 9.46 -19.58 32.06
CA ILE A 283 10.91 -19.41 31.91
C ILE A 283 11.44 -20.15 30.67
N VAL A 284 10.77 -21.22 30.22
CA VAL A 284 11.17 -22.01 29.04
C VAL A 284 10.28 -21.64 27.86
N TRP A 285 10.89 -21.06 26.86
CA TRP A 285 10.16 -20.50 25.71
C TRP A 285 10.45 -21.25 24.42
N PRO A 286 9.42 -21.59 23.62
CA PRO A 286 9.64 -22.16 22.30
C PRO A 286 10.24 -21.12 21.36
N THR A 287 11.11 -21.58 20.49
CA THR A 287 11.58 -20.73 19.39
C THR A 287 10.53 -20.62 18.29
N TYR A 288 10.71 -19.64 17.39
CA TYR A 288 9.85 -19.42 16.23
C TYR A 288 9.57 -20.72 15.45
N ASN A 289 10.62 -21.51 15.14
CA ASN A 289 10.47 -22.69 14.30
C ASN A 289 9.60 -23.77 14.96
N PHE A 290 9.66 -23.90 16.27
CA PHE A 290 8.84 -24.86 16.99
C PHE A 290 7.39 -24.36 17.12
N ALA A 291 7.19 -23.18 17.70
CA ALA A 291 5.85 -22.66 17.95
C ALA A 291 5.03 -22.48 16.66
N SER A 292 5.65 -21.91 15.61
CA SER A 292 4.98 -21.69 14.32
C SER A 292 4.58 -23.01 13.65
N ALA A 293 5.46 -24.04 13.66
CA ALA A 293 5.16 -25.34 13.05
C ALA A 293 4.04 -26.08 13.79
N VAL A 294 4.11 -26.10 15.14
CA VAL A 294 3.07 -26.72 15.97
C VAL A 294 1.71 -26.08 15.72
N ASP A 295 1.67 -24.76 15.71
CA ASP A 295 0.43 -24.03 15.49
C ASP A 295 -0.09 -24.17 14.06
N ASP A 296 0.78 -24.13 13.06
CA ASP A 296 0.37 -24.34 11.66
C ASP A 296 -0.31 -25.70 11.48
N TYR A 297 0.18 -26.76 12.16
CA TYR A 297 -0.47 -28.06 12.15
C TYR A 297 -1.78 -28.09 12.94
N LEU A 298 -1.77 -27.62 14.19
CA LEU A 298 -2.95 -27.70 15.08
C LEU A 298 -4.11 -26.81 14.62
N MET A 299 -3.80 -25.74 13.91
CA MET A 299 -4.79 -24.82 13.31
C MET A 299 -5.23 -25.27 11.91
N GLY A 300 -4.68 -26.38 11.39
CA GLY A 300 -5.00 -26.90 10.07
C GLY A 300 -4.58 -26.01 8.92
N VAL A 301 -3.52 -25.21 9.10
CA VAL A 301 -2.97 -24.36 8.03
C VAL A 301 -2.52 -25.23 6.87
N THR A 302 -2.99 -24.93 5.68
CA THR A 302 -2.66 -25.68 4.46
C THR A 302 -1.57 -25.00 3.64
N HIS A 303 -1.62 -23.65 3.58
CA HIS A 303 -0.67 -22.87 2.80
C HIS A 303 -0.09 -21.73 3.63
N ILE A 304 1.23 -21.67 3.65
CA ILE A 304 2.03 -20.66 4.34
C ILE A 304 2.58 -19.69 3.29
N ILE A 305 2.16 -18.42 3.34
CA ILE A 305 2.67 -17.37 2.47
C ILE A 305 3.54 -16.45 3.32
N ARG A 306 4.85 -16.44 3.07
CA ARG A 306 5.81 -15.68 3.88
C ARG A 306 7.04 -15.27 3.07
N GLY A 307 7.89 -14.40 3.62
CA GLY A 307 9.11 -13.94 2.96
C GLY A 307 10.13 -15.06 2.71
N LYS A 308 10.95 -14.92 1.68
CA LYS A 308 11.98 -15.90 1.30
C LYS A 308 13.09 -16.07 2.35
N GLU A 309 13.24 -15.14 3.29
CA GLU A 309 14.12 -15.25 4.44
C GLU A 309 13.77 -16.45 5.35
N HIS A 310 12.57 -17.00 5.21
CA HIS A 310 12.11 -18.18 5.93
C HIS A 310 12.36 -19.52 5.21
N LEU A 311 13.12 -19.55 4.11
CA LEU A 311 13.43 -20.79 3.39
C LEU A 311 14.09 -21.84 4.31
N GLN A 312 15.13 -21.44 5.06
CA GLN A 312 15.78 -22.32 6.03
C GLN A 312 14.83 -22.76 7.15
N ASN A 313 13.89 -21.89 7.56
CA ASN A 313 12.90 -22.27 8.56
C ASN A 313 11.94 -23.36 8.04
N THR A 314 11.63 -23.37 6.74
CA THR A 314 10.84 -24.45 6.13
C THR A 314 11.56 -25.80 6.23
N ILE A 315 12.88 -25.82 6.03
CA ILE A 315 13.70 -27.04 6.18
C ILE A 315 13.74 -27.48 7.64
N LYS A 316 13.97 -26.55 8.58
CA LYS A 316 13.97 -26.85 10.03
C LYS A 316 12.64 -27.44 10.47
N GLN A 317 11.54 -26.83 10.08
CA GLN A 317 10.19 -27.25 10.44
C GLN A 317 9.83 -28.62 9.83
N LYS A 318 10.35 -28.97 8.66
CA LYS A 318 10.15 -30.28 8.02
C LYS A 318 10.52 -31.43 8.97
N HIS A 319 11.68 -31.36 9.64
CA HIS A 319 12.11 -32.41 10.58
C HIS A 319 11.15 -32.57 11.76
N LEU A 320 10.58 -31.46 12.26
CA LEU A 320 9.57 -31.52 13.31
C LEU A 320 8.31 -32.27 12.85
N TYR A 321 7.83 -31.94 11.63
CA TYR A 321 6.67 -32.64 11.04
C TYR A 321 6.95 -34.12 10.82
N GLU A 322 8.14 -34.49 10.33
CA GLU A 322 8.55 -35.88 10.11
C GLU A 322 8.58 -36.67 11.40
N HIS A 323 9.20 -36.15 12.47
CA HIS A 323 9.28 -36.84 13.78
C HIS A 323 7.90 -37.05 14.40
N LEU A 324 6.98 -36.09 14.24
CA LEU A 324 5.65 -36.19 14.80
C LEU A 324 4.68 -36.97 13.91
N GLY A 325 5.03 -37.26 12.66
CA GLY A 325 4.18 -37.92 11.68
C GLY A 325 3.08 -36.97 11.15
N TRP A 326 3.36 -35.67 11.13
CA TRP A 326 2.43 -34.64 10.70
C TRP A 326 2.62 -34.25 9.23
N ARG A 327 1.52 -33.88 8.57
CA ARG A 327 1.61 -33.30 7.22
C ARG A 327 2.14 -31.86 7.30
N GLN A 328 3.20 -31.59 6.57
CA GLN A 328 3.74 -30.24 6.43
C GLN A 328 2.85 -29.39 5.51
N PRO A 329 2.52 -28.15 5.88
CA PRO A 329 1.85 -27.19 5.00
C PRO A 329 2.69 -26.83 3.77
N VAL A 330 2.02 -26.47 2.67
CA VAL A 330 2.68 -25.98 1.46
C VAL A 330 3.20 -24.56 1.70
N ALA A 331 4.50 -24.33 1.52
CA ALA A 331 5.13 -23.04 1.78
C ALA A 331 5.39 -22.27 0.47
N ILE A 332 4.88 -21.06 0.38
CA ILE A 332 5.09 -20.11 -0.71
C ILE A 332 5.98 -18.97 -0.19
N HIS A 333 7.16 -18.83 -0.77
CA HIS A 333 8.14 -17.84 -0.36
C HIS A 333 8.10 -16.62 -1.28
N LEU A 334 7.89 -15.45 -0.71
CA LEU A 334 7.82 -14.17 -1.43
C LEU A 334 9.19 -13.49 -1.42
N GLY A 335 9.58 -12.91 -2.55
CA GLY A 335 10.70 -11.97 -2.59
C GLY A 335 10.41 -10.72 -1.75
N ARG A 336 11.45 -10.00 -1.38
CA ARG A 336 11.31 -8.75 -0.64
C ARG A 336 10.56 -7.71 -1.47
N LEU A 337 9.70 -6.94 -0.81
CA LEU A 337 9.02 -5.79 -1.40
C LEU A 337 9.59 -4.51 -0.80
N ARG A 338 10.04 -3.60 -1.67
CA ARG A 338 10.52 -2.27 -1.29
C ARG A 338 9.58 -1.22 -1.87
N LEU A 339 9.36 -0.15 -1.12
CA LEU A 339 8.82 1.10 -1.61
C LEU A 339 9.98 2.08 -1.71
N GLU A 340 10.27 2.55 -2.92
CA GLU A 340 11.34 3.51 -3.17
C GLU A 340 11.03 4.83 -2.45
N GLU A 341 12.06 5.54 -2.03
CA GLU A 341 11.99 6.82 -1.32
C GLU A 341 11.45 6.76 0.12
N PHE A 342 11.10 5.55 0.64
CA PHE A 342 10.57 5.40 1.99
C PHE A 342 11.45 4.54 2.88
N ILE A 343 11.54 4.95 4.14
CA ILE A 343 12.16 4.12 5.18
C ILE A 343 11.14 3.05 5.58
N MET A 344 11.49 1.78 5.31
CA MET A 344 10.63 0.63 5.61
C MET A 344 11.19 -0.27 6.72
N SER A 345 12.51 -0.17 6.99
CA SER A 345 13.17 -1.03 7.97
C SER A 345 12.70 -0.72 9.39
N LYS A 346 12.04 -1.67 10.04
CA LYS A 346 11.58 -1.58 11.42
C LYS A 346 12.68 -1.14 12.39
N SER A 347 13.87 -1.73 12.30
CA SER A 347 15.00 -1.38 13.15
C SER A 347 15.50 0.05 12.91
N GLN A 348 15.52 0.48 11.65
CA GLN A 348 15.90 1.84 11.27
C GLN A 348 14.85 2.85 11.77
N ILE A 349 13.55 2.57 11.59
CA ILE A 349 12.48 3.45 12.09
C ILE A 349 12.57 3.58 13.61
N LYS A 350 12.69 2.48 14.36
CA LYS A 350 12.85 2.51 15.82
C LYS A 350 14.06 3.36 16.24
N LYS A 351 15.19 3.23 15.54
CA LYS A 351 16.39 4.02 15.79
C LYS A 351 16.13 5.51 15.56
N ILE A 352 15.56 5.87 14.41
CA ILE A 352 15.21 7.24 14.06
C ILE A 352 14.27 7.85 15.12
N LEU A 353 13.20 7.17 15.49
CA LEU A 353 12.24 7.66 16.49
C LEU A 353 12.91 7.90 17.85
N LYS A 354 13.89 7.07 18.24
CA LYS A 354 14.63 7.22 19.49
C LYS A 354 15.62 8.40 19.45
N GLU A 355 16.28 8.62 18.30
CA GLU A 355 17.41 9.56 18.16
C GLU A 355 16.98 10.93 17.65
N SER A 356 15.79 11.07 17.05
CA SER A 356 15.36 12.29 16.36
C SER A 356 14.89 13.44 17.28
N GLY A 357 14.80 13.22 18.59
CA GLY A 357 14.37 14.26 19.52
C GLY A 357 12.98 14.83 19.26
N GLY A 358 12.08 14.05 18.63
CA GLY A 358 10.71 14.48 18.30
C GLY A 358 10.55 15.08 16.91
N ALA A 359 11.56 14.99 16.04
CA ALA A 359 11.45 15.46 14.65
C ALA A 359 10.52 14.58 13.77
N TYR A 360 10.12 13.41 14.28
CA TYR A 360 9.16 12.51 13.67
C TYR A 360 8.00 12.28 14.64
N SER A 361 6.78 12.26 14.11
CA SER A 361 5.54 12.16 14.90
C SER A 361 5.28 10.78 15.53
N GLY A 362 5.97 9.75 15.04
CA GLY A 362 5.79 8.37 15.47
C GLY A 362 5.84 7.39 14.32
N PRO A 363 5.40 6.15 14.51
CA PRO A 363 5.31 5.16 13.43
C PRO A 363 4.37 5.57 12.28
N GLU A 364 3.46 6.50 12.53
CA GLU A 364 2.52 7.11 11.58
C GLU A 364 3.12 8.26 10.77
N ASP A 365 4.36 8.65 11.01
CA ASP A 365 4.97 9.76 10.28
C ASP A 365 4.90 9.52 8.76
N PRO A 366 4.43 10.52 7.96
CA PRO A 366 4.18 10.34 6.53
C PRO A 366 5.44 10.11 5.67
N ARG A 367 6.63 10.18 6.27
CA ARG A 367 7.92 9.83 5.64
C ARG A 367 8.26 8.35 5.73
N PHE A 368 7.52 7.57 6.55
CA PHE A 368 7.75 6.13 6.71
C PHE A 368 6.84 5.29 5.80
N GLY A 369 7.37 4.18 5.32
CA GLY A 369 6.62 3.18 4.55
C GLY A 369 5.83 2.20 5.44
N THR A 370 5.43 2.62 6.64
CA THR A 370 4.46 1.92 7.48
C THR A 370 3.06 2.10 6.91
N ILE A 371 2.13 1.20 7.22
CA ILE A 371 0.73 1.35 6.78
C ILE A 371 0.12 2.63 7.37
N ARG A 372 0.46 2.97 8.62
CA ARG A 372 0.03 4.20 9.28
C ARG A 372 0.60 5.44 8.60
N GLY A 373 1.90 5.45 8.26
CA GLY A 373 2.54 6.57 7.57
C GLY A 373 1.95 6.81 6.18
N LEU A 374 1.70 5.74 5.40
CA LEU A 374 1.04 5.85 4.10
C LEU A 374 -0.41 6.37 4.23
N ARG A 375 -1.17 5.90 5.23
CA ARG A 375 -2.51 6.39 5.56
C ARG A 375 -2.48 7.87 5.94
N GLU A 376 -1.55 8.30 6.79
CA GLU A 376 -1.36 9.70 7.17
C GLU A 376 -1.04 10.59 5.96
N ARG A 377 -0.35 10.05 4.97
CA ARG A 377 -0.05 10.72 3.71
C ARG A 377 -1.23 10.75 2.73
N GLY A 378 -2.38 10.12 3.06
CA GLY A 378 -3.56 10.10 2.20
C GLY A 378 -3.56 9.02 1.12
N ILE A 379 -2.69 8.01 1.25
CA ILE A 379 -2.75 6.82 0.41
C ILE A 379 -3.88 5.92 0.91
N THR A 380 -4.73 5.43 0.01
CA THR A 380 -5.89 4.58 0.33
C THR A 380 -5.49 3.12 0.51
N ALA A 381 -6.28 2.39 1.28
CA ALA A 381 -6.11 0.95 1.46
C ALA A 381 -6.26 0.19 0.14
N GLU A 382 -7.20 0.63 -0.70
CA GLU A 382 -7.47 0.07 -2.02
C GLU A 382 -6.25 0.21 -2.95
N ALA A 383 -5.58 1.38 -2.95
CA ALA A 383 -4.37 1.60 -3.76
C ALA A 383 -3.24 0.65 -3.32
N ILE A 384 -3.04 0.48 -2.02
CA ILE A 384 -2.04 -0.46 -1.48
C ILE A 384 -2.37 -1.90 -1.91
N ARG A 385 -3.64 -2.32 -1.79
CA ARG A 385 -4.08 -3.66 -2.20
C ARG A 385 -3.87 -3.90 -3.69
N GLU A 386 -4.28 -2.96 -4.54
CA GLU A 386 -4.13 -3.07 -6.00
C GLU A 386 -2.66 -3.24 -6.41
N VAL A 387 -1.77 -2.44 -5.84
CA VAL A 387 -0.33 -2.53 -6.12
C VAL A 387 0.24 -3.88 -5.66
N ILE A 388 -0.13 -4.35 -4.45
CA ILE A 388 0.33 -5.64 -3.93
C ILE A 388 -0.20 -6.81 -4.78
N LEU A 389 -1.47 -6.79 -5.18
CA LEU A 389 -2.05 -7.83 -6.04
C LEU A 389 -1.42 -7.84 -7.44
N THR A 390 -1.05 -6.68 -7.97
CA THR A 390 -0.31 -6.57 -9.24
C THR A 390 1.09 -7.18 -9.13
N VAL A 391 1.80 -6.97 -8.02
CA VAL A 391 3.09 -7.64 -7.76
C VAL A 391 2.89 -9.16 -7.61
N GLY A 392 1.80 -9.56 -6.94
CA GLY A 392 1.43 -10.97 -6.74
C GLY A 392 2.38 -11.78 -5.87
N ALA A 393 2.33 -13.12 -6.00
CA ALA A 393 3.06 -14.08 -5.18
C ALA A 393 4.42 -14.49 -5.78
N LYS A 394 5.22 -13.55 -6.28
CA LYS A 394 6.52 -13.82 -6.90
C LYS A 394 7.62 -14.02 -5.86
N GLN A 395 8.53 -14.97 -6.13
CA GLN A 395 9.73 -15.23 -5.29
C GLN A 395 10.85 -14.21 -5.53
N SER A 396 10.87 -13.55 -6.69
CA SER A 396 11.83 -12.48 -6.98
C SER A 396 11.55 -11.25 -6.13
N ASP A 397 12.61 -10.54 -5.76
CA ASP A 397 12.47 -9.23 -5.12
C ASP A 397 11.78 -8.26 -6.06
N ALA A 398 10.98 -7.36 -5.51
CA ALA A 398 10.26 -6.34 -6.24
C ALA A 398 10.47 -4.98 -5.58
N SER A 399 10.59 -3.95 -6.41
CA SER A 399 10.58 -2.56 -5.98
C SER A 399 9.38 -1.86 -6.60
N ILE A 400 8.70 -1.05 -5.82
CA ILE A 400 7.60 -0.20 -6.25
C ILE A 400 8.08 1.23 -6.11
N SER A 401 8.04 2.00 -7.19
CA SER A 401 8.24 3.45 -7.09
C SER A 401 7.02 4.09 -6.41
N PHE A 402 7.25 5.15 -5.64
CA PHE A 402 6.14 5.90 -5.06
C PHE A 402 5.19 6.44 -6.15
N ALA A 403 5.72 6.82 -7.31
CA ALA A 403 4.91 7.25 -8.46
C ALA A 403 3.88 6.20 -8.91
N ASN A 404 4.24 4.90 -8.90
CA ASN A 404 3.29 3.84 -9.23
C ASN A 404 2.18 3.70 -8.18
N LEU A 405 2.51 3.78 -6.90
CA LEU A 405 1.52 3.78 -5.82
C LEU A 405 0.62 5.02 -5.89
N ALA A 406 1.20 6.19 -6.14
CA ALA A 406 0.48 7.45 -6.34
C ALA A 406 -0.48 7.39 -7.53
N ALA A 407 -0.05 6.80 -8.66
CA ALA A 407 -0.90 6.64 -9.83
C ALA A 407 -2.12 5.73 -9.57
N GLU A 408 -1.96 4.65 -8.80
CA GLU A 408 -3.10 3.83 -8.39
C GLU A 408 -3.99 4.58 -7.39
N ASN A 409 -3.41 5.31 -6.43
CA ASN A 409 -4.16 6.12 -5.49
C ASN A 409 -4.97 7.22 -6.19
N ARG A 410 -4.37 7.91 -7.16
CA ARG A 410 -5.04 8.94 -7.96
C ARG A 410 -6.29 8.43 -8.66
N LYS A 411 -6.26 7.23 -9.25
CA LYS A 411 -7.44 6.62 -9.91
C LYS A 411 -8.63 6.49 -8.96
N ILE A 412 -8.35 6.29 -7.67
CA ILE A 412 -9.37 6.10 -6.63
C ILE A 412 -9.85 7.44 -6.10
N ILE A 413 -8.92 8.36 -5.78
CA ILE A 413 -9.25 9.58 -5.08
C ILE A 413 -9.66 10.74 -6.02
N ASP A 414 -9.11 10.85 -7.24
CA ASP A 414 -9.42 11.95 -8.17
C ASP A 414 -10.92 12.08 -8.47
N PRO A 415 -11.67 10.98 -8.73
CA PRO A 415 -13.10 11.08 -9.00
C PRO A 415 -13.96 11.59 -7.85
N ILE A 416 -13.44 11.60 -6.62
CA ILE A 416 -14.21 11.93 -5.41
C ILE A 416 -13.64 13.11 -4.62
N SER A 417 -12.44 13.58 -4.97
CA SER A 417 -11.76 14.65 -4.23
C SER A 417 -12.26 16.03 -4.64
N PRO A 418 -12.72 16.86 -3.70
CA PRO A 418 -13.01 18.24 -3.99
C PRO A 418 -11.73 18.99 -4.35
N ARG A 419 -11.84 19.92 -5.30
CA ARG A 419 -10.75 20.81 -5.70
C ARG A 419 -10.82 22.10 -4.90
N LEU A 420 -9.75 22.37 -4.15
CA LEU A 420 -9.63 23.54 -3.28
C LEU A 420 -8.51 24.44 -3.76
N MET A 421 -8.66 25.74 -3.58
CA MET A 421 -7.64 26.72 -3.90
C MET A 421 -6.76 26.98 -2.66
N PHE A 422 -5.48 26.66 -2.77
CA PHE A 422 -4.45 26.93 -1.77
C PHE A 422 -3.41 27.90 -2.36
N VAL A 423 -3.19 29.01 -1.71
CA VAL A 423 -2.27 30.07 -2.15
C VAL A 423 -1.07 30.13 -1.21
N GLU A 424 0.09 29.70 -1.70
CA GLU A 424 1.35 29.74 -0.97
C GLU A 424 1.92 31.17 -0.95
N ASN A 425 2.43 31.63 0.21
CA ASN A 425 3.03 32.94 0.37
C ASN A 425 2.18 34.04 -0.26
N PRO A 426 0.96 34.33 0.23
CA PRO A 426 -0.04 35.13 -0.45
C PRO A 426 0.38 36.59 -0.63
N VAL A 427 0.11 37.15 -1.81
CA VAL A 427 0.15 38.56 -2.12
C VAL A 427 -1.28 39.05 -2.28
N GLU A 428 -1.62 40.13 -1.59
CA GLU A 428 -2.94 40.74 -1.64
C GLU A 428 -3.06 41.67 -2.85
N LEU A 429 -4.12 41.50 -3.63
CA LEU A 429 -4.47 42.35 -4.78
C LEU A 429 -5.88 42.94 -4.61
N ILE A 430 -6.06 44.19 -4.99
CA ILE A 430 -7.35 44.88 -5.05
C ILE A 430 -7.92 44.73 -6.46
N ILE A 431 -9.13 44.20 -6.59
CA ILE A 431 -9.82 44.04 -7.86
C ILE A 431 -10.34 45.42 -8.36
N GLU A 432 -10.08 45.69 -9.63
CA GLU A 432 -10.67 46.86 -10.36
C GLU A 432 -11.39 46.36 -11.64
N ASN A 433 -12.72 46.35 -11.60
CA ASN A 433 -13.58 45.97 -12.72
C ASN A 433 -14.06 47.20 -13.49
N GLY A 434 -13.23 47.90 -14.16
CA GLY A 434 -13.44 49.02 -15.07
C GLY A 434 -14.63 50.00 -14.85
N ASP A 435 -15.82 49.49 -14.68
CA ASP A 435 -17.08 50.25 -14.48
C ASP A 435 -17.59 50.19 -13.01
N GLY A 436 -16.80 49.68 -12.10
CA GLY A 436 -17.23 49.49 -10.71
C GLY A 436 -18.20 48.31 -10.49
N SER A 437 -18.44 47.49 -11.50
CA SER A 437 -19.38 46.37 -11.45
C SER A 437 -18.84 45.17 -10.66
N CYS A 438 -19.76 44.31 -10.32
CA CYS A 438 -19.44 43.00 -9.74
C CYS A 438 -19.45 41.91 -10.82
N ILE A 439 -18.58 40.89 -10.66
CA ILE A 439 -18.57 39.69 -11.48
C ILE A 439 -19.09 38.54 -10.63
N GLU A 440 -20.14 37.89 -11.10
CA GLU A 440 -20.62 36.64 -10.52
C GLU A 440 -19.90 35.46 -11.21
N THR A 441 -19.32 34.56 -10.44
CA THR A 441 -18.64 33.40 -10.96
C THR A 441 -19.06 32.14 -10.20
N LYS A 442 -19.07 31.00 -10.92
CA LYS A 442 -19.44 29.71 -10.41
C LYS A 442 -18.28 28.77 -10.61
N ILE A 443 -17.69 28.32 -9.51
CA ILE A 443 -16.51 27.44 -9.53
C ILE A 443 -16.89 26.06 -8.95
N PRO A 444 -16.98 25.00 -9.76
CA PRO A 444 -17.32 23.68 -9.25
C PRO A 444 -16.19 23.13 -8.36
N TYR A 445 -16.56 22.41 -7.31
CA TYR A 445 -15.60 21.66 -6.50
C TYR A 445 -15.01 20.46 -7.27
N HIS A 446 -15.72 19.99 -8.31
CA HIS A 446 -15.22 18.94 -9.19
C HIS A 446 -15.73 19.17 -10.62
N PRO A 447 -14.87 19.08 -11.66
CA PRO A 447 -15.26 19.42 -13.03
C PRO A 447 -16.34 18.49 -13.62
N GLU A 448 -16.36 17.23 -13.21
CA GLU A 448 -17.25 16.19 -13.76
C GLU A 448 -18.37 15.78 -12.79
N LYS A 449 -18.34 16.21 -11.52
CA LYS A 449 -19.28 15.80 -10.47
C LYS A 449 -19.93 16.99 -9.79
N SER A 450 -21.06 17.44 -10.35
CA SER A 450 -21.84 18.56 -9.82
C SER A 450 -22.40 18.29 -8.43
N GLU A 451 -22.60 17.03 -8.05
CA GLU A 451 -23.08 16.63 -6.72
C GLU A 451 -22.12 16.99 -5.58
N ILE A 452 -20.81 17.15 -5.85
CA ILE A 452 -19.83 17.65 -4.86
C ILE A 452 -20.12 19.12 -4.53
N GLY A 453 -20.75 19.87 -5.48
CA GLY A 453 -21.24 21.23 -5.30
C GLY A 453 -20.45 22.26 -6.07
N ILE A 454 -20.95 23.49 -5.99
CA ILE A 454 -20.43 24.66 -6.72
C ILE A 454 -20.25 25.79 -5.73
N ARG A 455 -19.16 26.56 -5.85
CA ARG A 455 -18.94 27.84 -5.18
C ARG A 455 -19.56 28.94 -6.03
N GLU A 456 -20.46 29.71 -5.48
CA GLU A 456 -21.00 30.90 -6.10
C GLU A 456 -20.36 32.11 -5.43
N LEU A 457 -19.59 32.86 -6.18
CA LEU A 457 -18.85 34.01 -5.68
C LEU A 457 -19.27 35.26 -6.47
N LYS A 458 -19.38 36.38 -5.76
CA LYS A 458 -19.61 37.68 -6.33
C LYS A 458 -18.41 38.57 -5.98
N ILE A 459 -17.65 38.98 -6.99
CA ILE A 459 -16.41 39.73 -6.85
C ILE A 459 -16.62 41.15 -7.42
N CYS A 460 -16.54 42.15 -6.57
CA CYS A 460 -16.78 43.55 -6.90
C CYS A 460 -15.46 44.34 -6.94
N SER A 461 -15.49 45.50 -7.62
CA SER A 461 -14.38 46.45 -7.53
C SER A 461 -14.16 46.87 -6.07
N GLY A 462 -12.91 46.81 -5.61
CA GLY A 462 -12.51 47.07 -4.24
C GLY A 462 -12.32 45.78 -3.40
N ASP A 463 -12.84 44.64 -3.85
CA ASP A 463 -12.61 43.37 -3.16
C ASP A 463 -11.13 42.98 -3.20
N ARG A 464 -10.70 42.26 -2.15
CA ARG A 464 -9.32 41.84 -1.98
C ARG A 464 -9.20 40.36 -2.23
N ILE A 465 -8.31 39.99 -3.13
CA ILE A 465 -7.97 38.59 -3.42
C ILE A 465 -6.52 38.33 -3.07
N LEU A 466 -6.21 37.07 -2.87
CA LEU A 466 -4.86 36.59 -2.61
C LEU A 466 -4.43 35.68 -3.75
N ILE A 467 -3.23 35.91 -4.29
CA ILE A 467 -2.54 35.02 -5.24
C ILE A 467 -1.17 34.66 -4.69
N SER A 468 -0.55 33.61 -5.23
CA SER A 468 0.79 33.23 -4.78
C SER A 468 1.84 34.28 -5.14
N LYS A 469 2.85 34.46 -4.28
CA LYS A 469 3.97 35.36 -4.57
C LYS A 469 4.66 34.98 -5.89
N ALA A 470 4.78 33.70 -6.18
CA ALA A 470 5.38 33.20 -7.41
C ALA A 470 4.55 33.64 -8.67
N ASP A 471 3.22 33.52 -8.61
CA ASP A 471 2.36 33.93 -9.71
C ASP A 471 2.38 35.45 -9.89
N TYR A 472 2.43 36.22 -8.77
CA TYR A 472 2.57 37.67 -8.80
C TYR A 472 3.88 38.11 -9.47
N ASP A 473 5.01 37.56 -9.04
CA ASP A 473 6.33 37.88 -9.58
C ASP A 473 6.44 37.47 -11.06
N ASN A 474 5.88 36.32 -11.41
CA ASN A 474 5.82 35.87 -12.81
C ASN A 474 5.02 36.86 -13.68
N ALA A 475 3.85 37.29 -13.21
CA ALA A 475 3.04 38.29 -13.95
C ALA A 475 3.80 39.60 -14.19
N LEU A 476 4.49 40.13 -13.17
CA LEU A 476 5.28 41.35 -13.29
C LEU A 476 6.49 41.22 -14.24
N SER A 477 7.04 40.00 -14.38
CA SER A 477 8.17 39.73 -15.28
C SER A 477 7.74 39.68 -16.76
N LEU A 478 6.48 39.44 -17.04
CA LEU A 478 5.94 39.34 -18.39
C LEU A 478 5.64 40.72 -18.97
N LYS A 479 5.92 40.92 -20.26
CA LYS A 479 5.58 42.16 -20.98
C LYS A 479 4.05 42.34 -20.99
N GLY A 480 3.56 43.37 -20.28
CA GLY A 480 2.13 43.65 -20.12
C GLY A 480 1.54 43.31 -18.76
N GLY A 481 2.23 42.50 -17.95
CA GLY A 481 1.81 42.20 -16.57
C GLY A 481 0.46 41.46 -16.45
N GLU A 482 0.08 40.69 -17.49
CA GLU A 482 -1.25 40.07 -17.55
C GLU A 482 -1.26 38.63 -17.10
N LEU A 483 -2.32 38.22 -16.40
CA LEU A 483 -2.63 36.85 -16.00
C LEU A 483 -4.13 36.57 -16.09
N ARG A 484 -4.53 35.31 -16.05
CA ARG A 484 -5.93 34.92 -15.90
C ARG A 484 -6.20 34.40 -14.49
N LEU A 485 -7.07 35.11 -13.77
CA LEU A 485 -7.66 34.56 -12.54
C LEU A 485 -8.68 33.48 -12.92
N MET A 486 -8.50 32.28 -12.40
CA MET A 486 -9.31 31.10 -12.74
C MET A 486 -10.80 31.36 -12.56
N GLU A 487 -11.60 31.09 -13.61
CA GLU A 487 -13.05 31.28 -13.67
C GLU A 487 -13.54 32.72 -13.39
N LEU A 488 -12.64 33.74 -13.31
CA LEU A 488 -12.99 35.13 -13.05
C LEU A 488 -12.75 36.03 -14.27
N GLY A 489 -11.55 36.03 -14.85
CA GLY A 489 -11.22 36.89 -16.00
C GLY A 489 -9.72 37.09 -16.19
N ASN A 490 -9.36 37.86 -17.20
CA ASN A 490 -8.00 38.28 -17.53
C ASN A 490 -7.72 39.63 -16.91
N TYR A 491 -6.68 39.73 -16.11
CA TYR A 491 -6.34 40.92 -15.34
C TYR A 491 -4.90 41.34 -15.63
N ARG A 492 -4.69 42.67 -15.69
CA ARG A 492 -3.36 43.27 -15.67
C ARG A 492 -3.02 43.67 -14.25
N ILE A 493 -1.83 43.28 -13.83
CA ILE A 493 -1.30 43.61 -12.51
C ILE A 493 -0.56 44.95 -12.57
N ASP A 494 -1.00 45.89 -11.78
CA ASP A 494 -0.38 47.20 -11.63
C ASP A 494 -0.17 47.50 -10.14
N GLY A 495 1.05 47.29 -9.67
CA GLY A 495 1.34 47.27 -8.24
C GLY A 495 0.48 46.21 -7.52
N LEU A 496 -0.29 46.65 -6.53
CA LEU A 496 -1.23 45.80 -5.78
C LEU A 496 -2.65 45.81 -6.31
N LYS A 497 -2.83 46.23 -7.57
CA LYS A 497 -4.13 46.26 -8.24
C LYS A 497 -4.20 45.21 -9.33
N ALA A 498 -5.34 44.54 -9.43
CA ALA A 498 -5.68 43.65 -10.54
C ALA A 498 -6.80 44.31 -11.37
N ILE A 499 -6.43 44.85 -12.53
CA ILE A 499 -7.31 45.62 -13.42
C ILE A 499 -7.88 44.69 -14.48
N LEU A 500 -9.20 44.57 -14.56
CA LEU A 500 -9.87 43.73 -15.55
C LEU A 500 -9.57 44.18 -16.97
N VAL A 501 -9.08 43.28 -17.81
CA VAL A 501 -8.82 43.49 -19.24
C VAL A 501 -9.91 42.86 -20.09
N SER A 502 -10.27 41.60 -19.79
CA SER A 502 -11.27 40.82 -20.53
C SER A 502 -11.79 39.66 -19.71
N LYS A 503 -13.02 39.22 -19.99
CA LYS A 503 -13.57 37.98 -19.41
C LYS A 503 -13.31 36.75 -20.30
N ASP A 504 -12.96 36.99 -21.58
CA ASP A 504 -12.91 35.95 -22.60
C ASP A 504 -11.72 34.97 -22.41
N LEU A 505 -12.00 33.70 -22.49
CA LEU A 505 -10.97 32.65 -22.44
C LEU A 505 -10.11 32.64 -23.71
N SER A 506 -10.70 33.03 -24.88
CA SER A 506 -9.98 33.15 -26.14
C SER A 506 -8.82 34.14 -26.03
N TYR A 507 -9.07 35.31 -25.41
CA TYR A 507 -8.04 36.32 -25.14
C TYR A 507 -6.84 35.72 -24.35
N ALA A 508 -7.12 34.96 -23.30
CA ALA A 508 -6.06 34.31 -22.51
C ALA A 508 -5.24 33.30 -23.33
N ARG A 509 -5.91 32.54 -24.21
CA ARG A 509 -5.25 31.55 -25.09
C ARG A 509 -4.39 32.23 -26.15
N GLU A 510 -4.88 33.29 -26.80
CA GLU A 510 -4.14 34.05 -27.80
C GLU A 510 -2.89 34.73 -27.23
N LYS A 511 -2.99 35.21 -26.00
CA LYS A 511 -1.90 35.88 -25.28
C LYS A 511 -0.99 34.90 -24.50
N GLY A 512 -1.36 33.64 -24.39
CA GLY A 512 -0.61 32.63 -23.60
C GLY A 512 -0.56 32.97 -22.11
N LEU A 513 -1.65 33.54 -21.55
CA LEU A 513 -1.68 33.96 -20.15
C LEU A 513 -1.68 32.73 -19.20
N SER A 514 -0.92 32.85 -18.11
CA SER A 514 -0.95 31.89 -17.03
C SER A 514 -2.32 31.94 -16.32
N ILE A 515 -2.92 30.74 -16.13
CA ILE A 515 -4.14 30.61 -15.33
C ILE A 515 -3.72 30.44 -13.86
N VAL A 516 -4.15 31.37 -13.02
CA VAL A 516 -3.72 31.50 -11.63
C VAL A 516 -4.89 31.22 -10.69
N GLN A 517 -4.66 30.41 -9.67
CA GLN A 517 -5.59 30.22 -8.57
C GLN A 517 -5.58 31.44 -7.62
N TRP A 518 -6.70 31.67 -6.98
CA TRP A 518 -6.86 32.81 -6.08
C TRP A 518 -7.88 32.47 -4.99
N VAL A 519 -7.81 33.18 -3.86
CA VAL A 519 -8.80 33.10 -2.79
C VAL A 519 -9.28 34.51 -2.42
N LEU A 520 -10.56 34.63 -2.09
CA LEU A 520 -11.09 35.89 -1.57
C LEU A 520 -10.59 36.07 -0.13
N LYS A 521 -9.94 37.18 0.17
CA LYS A 521 -9.29 37.41 1.48
C LYS A 521 -10.25 37.23 2.65
N GLU A 522 -11.46 37.76 2.53
CA GLU A 522 -12.48 37.72 3.58
C GLU A 522 -13.01 36.30 3.85
N ASN A 523 -12.95 35.44 2.80
CA ASN A 523 -13.38 34.02 2.87
C ASN A 523 -12.17 33.09 2.77
N SER A 524 -11.12 33.37 3.55
CA SER A 524 -9.91 32.57 3.54
C SER A 524 -9.38 32.33 4.95
N ARG A 525 -8.67 31.21 5.09
CA ARG A 525 -7.99 30.80 6.34
C ARG A 525 -6.52 30.56 6.11
N HIS A 526 -5.74 30.90 7.13
CA HIS A 526 -4.34 30.48 7.15
C HIS A 526 -4.24 28.96 7.18
N ALA A 527 -3.37 28.41 6.33
CA ALA A 527 -3.18 26.99 6.18
C ALA A 527 -1.69 26.64 6.07
N VAL A 528 -1.34 25.46 6.56
CA VAL A 528 0.00 24.89 6.45
C VAL A 528 -0.10 23.55 5.72
N LEU A 529 0.71 23.42 4.65
CA LEU A 529 0.87 22.19 3.90
C LEU A 529 2.23 21.57 4.24
N PHE A 530 2.20 20.37 4.82
CA PHE A 530 3.39 19.54 5.06
C PHE A 530 3.64 18.65 3.85
N MET A 531 4.82 18.76 3.25
CA MET A 531 5.21 18.00 2.06
C MET A 531 6.37 17.06 2.42
N PRO A 532 6.11 15.74 2.54
CA PRO A 532 7.19 14.77 2.76
C PRO A 532 8.01 14.58 1.48
N GLU A 533 9.33 14.85 1.57
CA GLU A 533 10.31 14.60 0.51
C GLU A 533 11.48 13.78 1.08
N GLY A 534 11.49 12.47 0.81
CA GLY A 534 12.44 11.56 1.43
C GLY A 534 12.37 11.61 2.96
N GLU A 535 13.47 11.93 3.62
CA GLU A 535 13.55 12.09 5.08
C GLU A 535 13.16 13.50 5.57
N THR A 536 12.92 14.44 4.66
CA THR A 536 12.60 15.83 4.99
C THR A 536 11.09 16.03 5.00
N LEU A 537 10.62 16.92 5.89
CA LEU A 537 9.24 17.40 5.90
C LEU A 537 9.26 18.91 5.62
N ILE A 538 9.00 19.27 4.35
CA ILE A 538 8.94 20.67 3.94
C ILE A 538 7.62 21.27 4.42
N THR A 539 7.67 22.49 4.97
CA THR A 539 6.50 23.21 5.45
C THR A 539 6.22 24.40 4.53
N LYS A 540 5.05 24.40 3.88
CA LYS A 540 4.58 25.52 3.07
C LYS A 540 3.47 26.25 3.81
N SER A 541 3.68 27.53 4.07
CA SER A 541 2.68 28.41 4.68
C SER A 541 1.88 29.11 3.60
N GLY A 542 0.58 29.21 3.78
CA GLY A 542 -0.30 29.83 2.80
C GLY A 542 -1.70 30.09 3.34
N THR A 543 -2.61 30.29 2.42
CA THR A 543 -4.02 30.56 2.70
C THR A 543 -4.88 29.65 1.83
N ILE A 544 -5.90 29.05 2.42
CA ILE A 544 -6.89 28.23 1.74
C ILE A 544 -8.26 28.91 1.78
N GLU A 545 -9.09 28.67 0.80
CA GLU A 545 -10.47 29.11 0.81
C GLU A 545 -11.25 28.56 2.02
N ASP A 546 -11.97 29.45 2.72
CA ASP A 546 -12.82 29.10 3.85
C ASP A 546 -14.27 28.92 3.40
N THR A 547 -14.59 27.72 2.95
CA THR A 547 -15.95 27.38 2.54
C THR A 547 -16.66 26.62 3.67
N GLU A 548 -17.98 26.68 3.70
CA GLU A 548 -18.78 25.95 4.70
C GLU A 548 -18.50 24.44 4.71
N LYS A 549 -18.10 23.89 3.54
CA LYS A 549 -17.79 22.47 3.37
C LYS A 549 -16.39 22.07 3.84
N LEU A 550 -15.48 23.02 4.09
CA LEU A 550 -14.09 22.70 4.41
C LEU A 550 -13.97 21.79 5.65
N LYS A 551 -14.82 21.98 6.66
CA LYS A 551 -14.88 21.12 7.85
C LYS A 551 -15.23 19.67 7.54
N GLU A 552 -16.08 19.44 6.54
CA GLU A 552 -16.55 18.10 6.14
C GLU A 552 -15.44 17.28 5.47
N TYR A 553 -14.40 17.95 5.01
CA TYR A 553 -13.26 17.32 4.34
C TYR A 553 -12.13 16.93 5.29
N VAL A 554 -12.24 17.20 6.60
CA VAL A 554 -11.26 16.73 7.59
C VAL A 554 -11.18 15.20 7.57
N GLY A 555 -9.97 14.68 7.43
CA GLY A 555 -9.69 13.26 7.28
C GLY A 555 -9.88 12.71 5.85
N LYS A 556 -10.22 13.57 4.88
CA LYS A 556 -10.42 13.18 3.48
C LYS A 556 -9.34 13.74 2.56
N ASN A 557 -9.13 13.07 1.43
CA ASN A 557 -8.30 13.57 0.36
C ASN A 557 -9.01 14.72 -0.37
N VAL A 558 -8.25 15.78 -0.65
CA VAL A 558 -8.64 16.93 -1.44
C VAL A 558 -7.60 17.17 -2.53
N GLN A 559 -7.98 17.77 -3.65
CA GLN A 559 -7.03 18.24 -4.64
C GLN A 559 -6.79 19.73 -4.43
N LEU A 560 -5.55 20.10 -4.11
CA LEU A 560 -5.13 21.49 -4.15
C LEU A 560 -4.81 21.86 -5.59
N VAL A 561 -5.58 22.80 -6.14
CA VAL A 561 -5.46 23.20 -7.55
C VAL A 561 -4.02 23.60 -7.88
N ARG A 562 -3.45 23.07 -8.96
CA ARG A 562 -2.05 23.28 -9.40
C ARG A 562 -0.95 22.78 -8.44
N VAL A 563 -1.32 22.17 -7.31
CA VAL A 563 -0.35 21.64 -6.32
C VAL A 563 -0.35 20.12 -6.32
N GLY A 564 -1.52 19.51 -6.26
CA GLY A 564 -1.68 18.04 -6.19
C GLY A 564 -2.66 17.62 -5.11
N PHE A 565 -2.66 16.34 -4.77
CA PHE A 565 -3.53 15.78 -3.74
C PHE A 565 -2.92 15.93 -2.35
N ALA A 566 -3.79 16.19 -1.37
CA ALA A 566 -3.43 16.29 0.03
C ALA A 566 -4.55 15.74 0.90
N ILE A 567 -4.23 15.27 2.10
CA ILE A 567 -5.21 14.95 3.12
C ILE A 567 -5.39 16.16 4.05
N LEU A 568 -6.63 16.58 4.27
CA LEU A 568 -6.94 17.64 5.23
C LEU A 568 -6.96 17.05 6.65
N LYS A 569 -6.00 17.42 7.49
CA LYS A 569 -5.82 16.83 8.83
C LYS A 569 -6.59 17.57 9.91
N SER A 570 -6.59 18.89 9.86
CA SER A 570 -7.30 19.71 10.84
C SER A 570 -7.89 20.95 10.21
N PHE A 571 -8.95 21.47 10.82
CA PHE A 571 -9.61 22.72 10.42
C PHE A 571 -9.35 23.85 11.44
N SER A 572 -9.21 23.55 12.71
CA SER A 572 -9.05 24.52 13.79
C SER A 572 -8.02 24.00 14.82
N PRO A 573 -7.21 24.87 15.45
CA PRO A 573 -7.13 26.32 15.26
C PRO A 573 -6.48 26.75 13.94
N LEU A 574 -5.73 25.85 13.30
CA LEU A 574 -5.02 26.05 12.03
C LEU A 574 -5.44 24.97 11.05
N VAL A 575 -5.66 25.35 9.80
CA VAL A 575 -5.86 24.36 8.73
C VAL A 575 -4.53 23.69 8.42
N THR A 576 -4.46 22.37 8.62
CA THR A 576 -3.27 21.59 8.30
C THR A 576 -3.57 20.55 7.24
N LEU A 577 -2.66 20.44 6.29
CA LEU A 577 -2.72 19.47 5.20
C LEU A 577 -1.41 18.71 5.11
N ILE A 578 -1.48 17.45 4.70
CA ILE A 578 -0.30 16.65 4.35
C ILE A 578 -0.40 16.31 2.86
N PHE A 579 0.64 16.66 2.11
CA PHE A 579 0.72 16.37 0.68
C PHE A 579 0.82 14.86 0.44
N SER A 580 -0.08 14.37 -0.41
CA SER A 580 -0.09 12.97 -0.83
C SER A 580 0.84 12.74 -2.03
N HIS A 581 0.46 13.30 -3.18
CA HIS A 581 1.17 13.19 -4.46
C HIS A 581 0.57 14.17 -5.48
N GLU A 582 1.18 14.30 -6.66
CA GLU A 582 0.69 15.04 -7.82
C GLU A 582 -0.49 14.36 -8.52
#